data_5ab916c16be0999fddefaab56851d223
#
_entry.id   5ab916c16be0999fddefaab56851d223
#
_cell.length_a   1.000
_cell.length_b   1.000
_cell.length_c   1.000
_cell.angle_alpha   90.00
_cell.angle_beta   90.00
_cell.angle_gamma   90.00
#
_symmetry.space_group_name_H-M   'P 1'
#
loop_
_entity.id
_entity.type
_entity.pdbx_description
1 polymer ?
#
loop_
_entity_poly.entity_id
_entity_poly.type
_entity_poly.pdbx_seq_one_letter_code
_entity_poly.pdbx_strand_id
1 'polypeptide(L)'
;MPSSVNPRIPASELEAMRSTMPERVYRQEIEAQFLEDGGGVFRNLTANMTAPVDPEPAAHAGHTIVMGCDWAKQEDYSAFSVGCVTCHVELECDRFNQIDYHFQVQRLRALAEKWGVKSILTELNSIGDVIFEALQRLGLPVVGFVTSASTKPPLIENLALAFERNEWQWQPDPIWKAELEAYERTVSPVTGRSSYSAPEGQHDDTVIARALMLWQAQHHMTALVDFA
;
A
#
# COMPACT_ATOMS: atom_id res chain seq x y z
N MET A 1 -14.63 -19.00 -19.47
CA MET A 1 -13.85 -20.21 -19.71
C MET A 1 -12.50 -20.01 -19.03
N PRO A 2 -12.02 -20.91 -18.16
CA PRO A 2 -10.74 -20.75 -17.47
C PRO A 2 -9.56 -20.60 -18.43
N SER A 3 -8.58 -19.78 -18.07
CA SER A 3 -7.32 -19.62 -18.86
C SER A 3 -6.51 -20.91 -18.93
N SER A 4 -6.68 -21.82 -17.97
CA SER A 4 -6.03 -23.14 -17.93
C SER A 4 -6.42 -24.07 -19.07
N VAL A 5 -7.55 -23.83 -19.75
CA VAL A 5 -7.96 -24.60 -20.94
C VAL A 5 -7.42 -24.03 -22.24
N ASN A 6 -6.71 -22.90 -22.21
CA ASN A 6 -6.08 -22.32 -23.38
C ASN A 6 -4.69 -22.97 -23.62
N PRO A 7 -4.52 -23.76 -24.69
CA PRO A 7 -3.26 -24.48 -24.94
C PRO A 7 -2.07 -23.58 -25.28
N ARG A 8 -2.31 -22.27 -25.45
CA ARG A 8 -1.26 -21.28 -25.72
C ARG A 8 -0.63 -20.71 -24.45
N ILE A 9 -1.21 -20.97 -23.28
CA ILE A 9 -0.68 -20.49 -22.00
C ILE A 9 0.04 -21.67 -21.32
N PRO A 10 1.37 -21.61 -21.16
CA PRO A 10 2.12 -22.65 -20.48
C PRO A 10 1.71 -22.77 -19.00
N ALA A 11 1.80 -23.97 -18.44
CA ALA A 11 1.51 -24.20 -17.00
C ALA A 11 2.42 -23.35 -16.10
N SER A 12 3.67 -23.12 -16.50
CA SER A 12 4.61 -22.25 -15.78
C SER A 12 4.16 -20.80 -15.72
N GLU A 13 3.48 -20.29 -16.74
CA GLU A 13 2.93 -18.94 -16.77
C GLU A 13 1.71 -18.84 -15.83
N LEU A 14 0.84 -19.85 -15.82
CA LEU A 14 -0.28 -19.91 -14.88
C LEU A 14 0.20 -19.96 -13.41
N GLU A 15 1.26 -20.71 -13.13
CA GLU A 15 1.87 -20.77 -11.80
C GLU A 15 2.53 -19.44 -11.42
N ALA A 16 3.20 -18.77 -12.35
CA ALA A 16 3.74 -17.43 -12.14
C ALA A 16 2.63 -16.41 -11.82
N MET A 17 1.52 -16.44 -12.57
CA MET A 17 0.34 -15.61 -12.28
C MET A 17 -0.24 -15.92 -10.90
N ARG A 18 -0.35 -17.20 -10.53
CA ARG A 18 -0.83 -17.62 -9.20
C ARG A 18 0.07 -17.12 -8.07
N SER A 19 1.37 -17.09 -8.32
CA SER A 19 2.34 -16.60 -7.34
C SER A 19 2.41 -15.07 -7.22
N THR A 20 1.81 -14.31 -8.13
CA THR A 20 1.85 -12.84 -8.15
C THR A 20 0.50 -12.16 -7.94
N MET A 21 -0.58 -12.93 -7.89
CA MET A 21 -1.94 -12.41 -7.71
C MET A 21 -2.56 -12.88 -6.40
N PRO A 22 -3.39 -12.07 -5.72
CA PRO A 22 -4.26 -12.53 -4.65
C PRO A 22 -5.14 -13.70 -5.12
N GLU A 23 -5.34 -14.71 -4.27
CA GLU A 23 -6.09 -15.93 -4.61
C GLU A 23 -7.47 -15.62 -5.21
N ARG A 24 -8.17 -14.61 -4.68
CA ARG A 24 -9.48 -14.20 -5.22
C ARG A 24 -9.37 -13.69 -6.65
N VAL A 25 -8.38 -12.85 -6.94
CA VAL A 25 -8.15 -12.29 -8.28
C VAL A 25 -7.80 -13.42 -9.25
N TYR A 26 -6.91 -14.32 -8.86
CA TYR A 26 -6.54 -15.48 -9.66
C TYR A 26 -7.76 -16.35 -10.01
N ARG A 27 -8.60 -16.67 -9.04
CA ARG A 27 -9.82 -17.48 -9.24
C ARG A 27 -10.81 -16.81 -10.20
N GLN A 28 -10.99 -15.50 -10.11
CA GLN A 28 -11.90 -14.77 -11.00
C GLN A 28 -11.33 -14.59 -12.40
N GLU A 29 -10.11 -14.08 -12.52
CA GLU A 29 -9.54 -13.66 -13.81
C GLU A 29 -8.94 -14.86 -14.60
N ILE A 30 -8.35 -15.83 -13.90
CA ILE A 30 -7.65 -16.95 -14.53
C ILE A 30 -8.50 -18.21 -14.56
N GLU A 31 -9.19 -18.53 -13.47
CA GLU A 31 -10.05 -19.71 -13.37
C GLU A 31 -11.51 -19.45 -13.81
N ALA A 32 -11.85 -18.19 -14.13
CA ALA A 32 -13.19 -17.77 -14.55
C ALA A 32 -14.30 -18.19 -13.58
N GLN A 33 -14.01 -18.19 -12.25
CA GLN A 33 -14.97 -18.51 -11.23
C GLN A 33 -15.80 -17.28 -10.88
N PHE A 34 -17.12 -17.46 -10.87
CA PHE A 34 -18.02 -16.45 -10.27
C PHE A 34 -17.95 -16.61 -8.75
N LEU A 35 -17.27 -15.69 -8.09
CA LEU A 35 -17.26 -15.65 -6.63
C LEU A 35 -18.44 -14.81 -6.16
N GLU A 36 -19.32 -15.39 -5.35
CA GLU A 36 -20.38 -14.64 -4.69
C GLU A 36 -19.74 -13.57 -3.79
N ASP A 37 -20.28 -12.33 -3.85
CA ASP A 37 -19.79 -11.18 -3.12
C ASP A 37 -20.00 -11.35 -1.61
N GLY A 38 -19.01 -11.89 -0.91
CA GLY A 38 -19.05 -12.14 0.52
C GLY A 38 -17.68 -12.09 1.21
N GLY A 39 -16.61 -11.92 0.47
CA GLY A 39 -15.27 -11.80 1.03
C GLY A 39 -14.65 -10.44 0.72
N GLY A 40 -14.24 -9.67 1.75
CA GLY A 40 -13.51 -8.42 1.58
C GLY A 40 -12.27 -8.56 0.69
N VAL A 41 -11.71 -7.43 0.26
CA VAL A 41 -10.48 -7.38 -0.53
C VAL A 41 -9.31 -7.98 0.24
N PHE A 42 -9.26 -7.72 1.54
CA PHE A 42 -8.16 -8.13 2.42
C PHE A 42 -8.56 -9.31 3.32
N ARG A 43 -7.62 -10.23 3.55
CA ARG A 43 -7.80 -11.43 4.38
C ARG A 43 -6.73 -11.51 5.46
N ASN A 44 -6.94 -12.39 6.44
CA ASN A 44 -5.97 -12.64 7.52
C ASN A 44 -5.60 -11.39 8.35
N LEU A 45 -6.48 -10.38 8.40
CA LEU A 45 -6.18 -9.08 9.02
C LEU A 45 -5.62 -9.23 10.44
N THR A 46 -6.36 -9.89 11.33
CA THR A 46 -5.96 -10.03 12.73
C THR A 46 -4.64 -10.81 12.89
N ALA A 47 -4.39 -11.81 12.03
CA ALA A 47 -3.17 -12.60 12.07
C ALA A 47 -1.92 -11.79 11.69
N ASN A 48 -2.08 -10.75 10.89
CA ASN A 48 -1.00 -9.88 10.44
C ASN A 48 -0.82 -8.63 11.32
N MET A 49 -1.80 -8.26 12.16
CA MET A 49 -1.74 -7.09 13.05
C MET A 49 -1.00 -7.44 14.34
N THR A 50 0.28 -7.73 14.22
CA THR A 50 1.14 -8.24 15.31
C THR A 50 2.41 -7.42 15.53
N ALA A 51 2.56 -6.28 14.82
CA ALA A 51 3.70 -5.40 15.02
C ALA A 51 3.71 -4.80 16.45
N PRO A 52 4.89 -4.54 17.03
CA PRO A 52 5.00 -3.82 18.31
C PRO A 52 4.31 -2.45 18.27
N VAL A 53 3.58 -2.08 19.31
CA VAL A 53 2.82 -0.82 19.35
C VAL A 53 3.74 0.40 19.44
N ASP A 54 4.82 0.30 20.20
CA ASP A 54 5.79 1.40 20.37
C ASP A 54 7.21 0.88 20.09
N PRO A 55 7.58 0.68 18.81
CA PRO A 55 8.90 0.19 18.47
C PRO A 55 9.96 1.29 18.69
N GLU A 56 11.11 0.89 19.20
CA GLU A 56 12.22 1.81 19.46
C GLU A 56 13.03 2.03 18.17
N PRO A 57 13.28 3.28 17.74
CA PRO A 57 14.08 3.58 16.55
C PRO A 57 15.49 2.95 16.59
N ALA A 58 16.09 2.88 17.78
CA ALA A 58 17.41 2.28 17.96
C ALA A 58 17.45 0.77 17.59
N ALA A 59 16.35 0.05 17.74
CA ALA A 59 16.25 -1.37 17.36
C ALA A 59 16.30 -1.57 15.82
N HIS A 60 16.07 -0.51 15.07
CA HIS A 60 16.09 -0.52 13.60
C HIS A 60 17.29 0.27 13.02
N ALA A 61 18.28 0.60 13.85
CA ALA A 61 19.49 1.29 13.40
C ALA A 61 20.21 0.48 12.33
N GLY A 62 20.50 1.11 11.18
CA GLY A 62 21.14 0.45 10.04
C GLY A 62 20.19 -0.36 9.14
N HIS A 63 18.93 -0.51 9.50
CA HIS A 63 17.93 -1.12 8.65
C HIS A 63 17.49 -0.19 7.49
N THR A 64 16.92 -0.79 6.47
CA THR A 64 16.25 -0.04 5.39
C THR A 64 14.84 0.32 5.82
N ILE A 65 14.56 1.62 5.94
CA ILE A 65 13.26 2.16 6.32
C ILE A 65 12.69 2.94 5.15
N VAL A 66 11.43 2.71 4.84
CA VAL A 66 10.68 3.40 3.78
C VAL A 66 9.39 3.99 4.33
N MET A 67 8.80 4.93 3.60
CA MET A 67 7.54 5.57 3.98
C MET A 67 6.60 5.63 2.78
N GLY A 68 5.31 5.48 3.02
CA GLY A 68 4.22 5.75 2.08
C GLY A 68 3.36 6.90 2.58
N CYS A 69 3.00 7.83 1.71
CA CYS A 69 2.27 9.04 2.08
C CYS A 69 1.04 9.24 1.21
N ASP A 70 -0.10 9.32 1.84
CA ASP A 70 -1.35 9.79 1.29
C ASP A 70 -1.71 11.15 1.90
N TRP A 71 -2.09 12.12 1.07
CA TRP A 71 -2.30 13.50 1.49
C TRP A 71 -3.73 13.93 1.30
N ALA A 72 -4.28 14.61 2.29
CA ALA A 72 -5.57 15.24 2.18
C ALA A 72 -5.53 16.74 2.47
N LYS A 73 -6.50 17.47 1.93
CA LYS A 73 -6.49 18.92 1.98
C LYS A 73 -7.34 19.51 3.13
N GLN A 74 -8.56 19.05 3.36
CA GLN A 74 -9.46 19.65 4.36
C GLN A 74 -10.44 18.68 5.03
N GLU A 75 -11.14 17.84 4.29
CA GLU A 75 -12.21 16.96 4.82
C GLU A 75 -11.72 15.54 5.06
N ASP A 76 -10.80 15.05 4.24
CA ASP A 76 -10.20 13.75 4.37
C ASP A 76 -8.98 13.76 5.30
N TYR A 77 -8.43 12.60 5.58
CA TYR A 77 -7.25 12.44 6.41
C TYR A 77 -6.00 12.28 5.57
N SER A 78 -4.93 12.91 6.00
CA SER A 78 -3.59 12.52 5.55
C SER A 78 -3.08 11.37 6.40
N ALA A 79 -2.38 10.45 5.77
CA ALA A 79 -1.77 9.32 6.44
C ALA A 79 -0.33 9.09 5.94
N PHE A 80 0.60 8.90 6.88
CA PHE A 80 2.01 8.59 6.62
C PHE A 80 2.38 7.28 7.31
N SER A 81 2.65 6.23 6.56
CA SER A 81 3.03 4.92 7.09
C SER A 81 4.52 4.67 6.91
N VAL A 82 5.19 4.26 7.97
CA VAL A 82 6.63 3.94 8.01
C VAL A 82 6.83 2.45 8.20
N GLY A 83 7.65 1.83 7.37
CA GLY A 83 7.93 0.41 7.43
C GLY A 83 9.41 0.08 7.37
N CYS A 84 9.80 -0.93 8.13
CA CYS A 84 11.14 -1.53 8.09
C CYS A 84 11.18 -2.66 7.06
N VAL A 85 11.86 -2.44 5.93
CA VAL A 85 12.03 -3.43 4.87
C VAL A 85 12.83 -4.64 5.36
N THR A 86 13.83 -4.42 6.22
CA THR A 86 14.70 -5.49 6.75
C THR A 86 13.95 -6.46 7.66
N CYS A 87 12.98 -5.94 8.44
CA CYS A 87 12.22 -6.74 9.41
C CYS A 87 10.86 -7.17 8.89
N HIS A 88 10.38 -6.60 7.79
CA HIS A 88 9.01 -6.73 7.29
C HIS A 88 7.96 -6.32 8.35
N VAL A 89 8.14 -5.17 8.97
CA VAL A 89 7.27 -4.66 10.03
C VAL A 89 6.91 -3.19 9.81
N GLU A 90 5.64 -2.85 10.02
CA GLU A 90 5.22 -1.45 10.14
C GLU A 90 5.67 -0.89 11.49
N LEU A 91 6.32 0.27 11.47
CA LEU A 91 6.87 0.92 12.65
C LEU A 91 5.93 1.96 13.23
N GLU A 92 5.33 2.77 12.39
CA GLU A 92 4.44 3.85 12.79
C GLU A 92 3.52 4.25 11.64
N CYS A 93 2.29 4.64 11.97
CA CYS A 93 1.40 5.32 11.03
C CYS A 93 0.84 6.57 11.69
N ASP A 94 1.10 7.73 11.09
CA ASP A 94 0.60 9.03 11.52
C ASP A 94 -0.61 9.41 10.67
N ARG A 95 -1.81 9.50 11.27
CA ARG A 95 -3.06 9.86 10.62
C ARG A 95 -3.63 11.12 11.24
N PHE A 96 -3.91 12.12 10.42
CA PHE A 96 -4.40 13.42 10.88
C PHE A 96 -5.22 14.12 9.79
N ASN A 97 -6.01 15.13 10.17
CA ASN A 97 -6.77 15.98 9.26
C ASN A 97 -6.76 17.44 9.69
N GLN A 98 -7.33 18.32 8.87
CA GLN A 98 -7.52 19.75 9.16
C GLN A 98 -6.23 20.49 9.50
N ILE A 99 -5.12 20.09 8.91
CA ILE A 99 -3.80 20.70 9.10
C ILE A 99 -3.30 21.25 7.76
N ASP A 100 -2.80 22.50 7.76
CA ASP A 100 -2.22 23.10 6.57
C ASP A 100 -1.01 22.30 6.06
N TYR A 101 -0.81 22.26 4.75
CA TYR A 101 0.29 21.54 4.11
C TYR A 101 1.67 21.88 4.66
N HIS A 102 1.90 23.13 5.08
CA HIS A 102 3.16 23.49 5.71
C HIS A 102 3.44 22.67 6.98
N PHE A 103 2.44 22.47 7.83
CA PHE A 103 2.57 21.65 9.04
C PHE A 103 2.60 20.16 8.72
N GLN A 104 1.86 19.73 7.71
CA GLN A 104 1.93 18.34 7.23
C GLN A 104 3.35 17.99 6.76
N VAL A 105 4.01 18.88 5.99
CA VAL A 105 5.40 18.72 5.56
C VAL A 105 6.37 18.62 6.75
N GLN A 106 6.16 19.43 7.81
CA GLN A 106 6.99 19.36 9.02
C GLN A 106 6.78 18.03 9.78
N ARG A 107 5.53 17.53 9.86
CA ARG A 107 5.24 16.22 10.45
C ARG A 107 5.93 15.09 9.67
N LEU A 108 5.80 15.09 8.34
CA LEU A 108 6.46 14.11 7.48
C LEU A 108 7.98 14.13 7.69
N ARG A 109 8.57 15.34 7.72
CA ARG A 109 10.00 15.51 7.97
C ARG A 109 10.42 14.95 9.32
N ALA A 110 9.71 15.30 10.39
CA ALA A 110 9.99 14.82 11.74
C ALA A 110 9.91 13.29 11.81
N LEU A 111 8.90 12.68 11.17
CA LEU A 111 8.74 11.24 11.10
C LEU A 111 9.87 10.57 10.30
N ALA A 112 10.25 11.16 9.16
CA ALA A 112 11.36 10.69 8.34
C ALA A 112 12.71 10.76 9.07
N GLU A 113 12.97 11.84 9.82
CA GLU A 113 14.16 12.02 10.65
C GLU A 113 14.18 11.02 11.83
N LYS A 114 13.05 10.86 12.53
CA LYS A 114 12.89 9.90 13.65
C LYS A 114 13.32 8.49 13.27
N TRP A 115 12.88 8.04 12.10
CA TRP A 115 13.10 6.66 11.64
C TRP A 115 14.30 6.51 10.69
N GLY A 116 14.93 7.59 10.26
CA GLY A 116 16.02 7.56 9.29
C GLY A 116 15.59 7.01 7.93
N VAL A 117 14.40 7.44 7.47
CA VAL A 117 13.76 6.99 6.23
C VAL A 117 14.67 7.19 5.02
N LYS A 118 14.83 6.14 4.21
CA LYS A 118 15.69 6.12 3.02
C LYS A 118 14.96 6.46 1.73
N SER A 119 13.65 6.23 1.69
CA SER A 119 12.82 6.56 0.53
C SER A 119 11.36 6.75 0.95
N ILE A 120 10.70 7.71 0.32
CA ILE A 120 9.33 8.11 0.60
C ILE A 120 8.55 8.04 -0.71
N LEU A 121 7.55 7.15 -0.81
CA LEU A 121 6.62 7.14 -1.93
C LEU A 121 5.41 7.99 -1.57
N THR A 122 5.18 9.05 -2.32
CA THR A 122 4.12 10.03 -2.04
C THR A 122 3.12 10.12 -3.19
N GLU A 123 1.83 10.12 -2.89
CA GLU A 123 0.81 10.38 -3.89
C GLU A 123 0.88 11.83 -4.37
N LEU A 124 0.81 12.03 -5.70
CA LEU A 124 0.91 13.35 -6.32
C LEU A 124 -0.43 14.01 -6.59
N ASN A 125 -1.51 13.24 -6.72
CA ASN A 125 -2.82 13.74 -7.14
C ASN A 125 -3.37 14.84 -6.21
N SER A 126 -3.07 14.71 -4.90
CA SER A 126 -3.57 15.62 -3.86
C SER A 126 -2.66 16.83 -3.62
N ILE A 127 -1.34 16.65 -3.72
CA ILE A 127 -0.36 17.70 -3.34
C ILE A 127 0.08 18.58 -4.50
N GLY A 128 0.04 18.06 -5.72
CA GLY A 128 0.55 18.75 -6.91
C GLY A 128 2.07 18.99 -6.91
N ASP A 129 2.56 19.53 -8.01
CA ASP A 129 3.99 19.70 -8.23
C ASP A 129 4.66 20.65 -7.22
N VAL A 130 3.96 21.67 -6.76
CA VAL A 130 4.53 22.71 -5.86
C VAL A 130 4.94 22.12 -4.51
N ILE A 131 4.10 21.25 -3.93
CA ILE A 131 4.42 20.62 -2.63
C ILE A 131 5.47 19.54 -2.84
N PHE A 132 5.39 18.76 -3.90
CA PHE A 132 6.39 17.77 -4.23
C PHE A 132 7.78 18.37 -4.40
N GLU A 133 7.90 19.48 -5.14
CA GLU A 133 9.16 20.25 -5.25
C GLU A 133 9.64 20.80 -3.89
N ALA A 134 8.72 21.24 -3.02
CA ALA A 134 9.09 21.73 -1.69
C ALA A 134 9.69 20.60 -0.83
N LEU A 135 9.15 19.39 -0.91
CA LEU A 135 9.71 18.20 -0.23
C LEU A 135 11.13 17.88 -0.75
N GLN A 136 11.33 17.95 -2.06
CA GLN A 136 12.66 17.76 -2.67
C GLN A 136 13.67 18.82 -2.24
N ARG A 137 13.26 20.10 -2.19
CA ARG A 137 14.12 21.21 -1.71
C ARG A 137 14.53 21.07 -0.26
N LEU A 138 13.72 20.39 0.56
CA LEU A 138 14.05 20.03 1.95
C LEU A 138 15.02 18.86 2.04
N GLY A 139 15.45 18.28 0.91
CA GLY A 139 16.37 17.14 0.87
C GLY A 139 15.73 15.82 1.25
N LEU A 140 14.39 15.74 1.26
CA LEU A 140 13.68 14.51 1.53
C LEU A 140 13.78 13.54 0.33
N PRO A 141 13.99 12.25 0.55
CA PRO A 141 14.16 11.26 -0.53
C PRO A 141 12.81 10.82 -1.12
N VAL A 142 12.07 11.77 -1.70
CA VAL A 142 10.70 11.57 -2.19
C VAL A 142 10.67 11.07 -3.63
N VAL A 143 9.79 10.09 -3.87
CA VAL A 143 9.41 9.56 -5.17
C VAL A 143 7.91 9.79 -5.35
N GLY A 144 7.49 10.26 -6.50
CA GLY A 144 6.08 10.54 -6.79
C GLY A 144 5.35 9.31 -7.31
N PHE A 145 4.11 9.12 -6.86
CA PHE A 145 3.19 8.11 -7.37
C PHE A 145 1.90 8.78 -7.85
N VAL A 146 1.46 8.46 -9.06
CA VAL A 146 0.20 8.95 -9.62
C VAL A 146 -0.84 7.84 -9.52
N THR A 147 -1.85 8.04 -8.69
CA THR A 147 -2.99 7.14 -8.57
C THR A 147 -3.94 7.31 -9.75
N SER A 148 -4.22 6.23 -10.44
CA SER A 148 -5.09 6.16 -11.62
C SER A 148 -5.85 4.84 -11.68
N ALA A 149 -6.77 4.72 -12.63
CA ALA A 149 -7.47 3.46 -12.88
C ALA A 149 -6.55 2.29 -13.29
N SER A 150 -5.32 2.57 -13.68
CA SER A 150 -4.32 1.54 -14.04
C SER A 150 -3.29 1.27 -12.95
N THR A 151 -3.02 2.23 -12.06
CA THR A 151 -1.99 2.10 -11.01
C THR A 151 -2.56 1.73 -9.65
N LYS A 152 -3.81 2.13 -9.33
CA LYS A 152 -4.46 1.79 -8.05
C LYS A 152 -4.73 0.28 -7.90
N PRO A 153 -5.26 -0.45 -8.91
CA PRO A 153 -5.48 -1.88 -8.75
C PRO A 153 -4.23 -2.68 -8.38
N PRO A 154 -3.10 -2.62 -9.11
CA PRO A 154 -1.91 -3.37 -8.71
C PRO A 154 -1.34 -2.94 -7.35
N LEU A 155 -1.47 -1.67 -6.96
CA LEU A 155 -1.06 -1.18 -5.66
C LEU A 155 -1.84 -1.87 -4.52
N ILE A 156 -3.17 -1.96 -4.64
CA ILE A 156 -4.05 -2.58 -3.65
C ILE A 156 -3.92 -4.11 -3.66
N GLU A 157 -3.83 -4.73 -4.83
CA GLU A 157 -3.65 -6.17 -4.97
C GLU A 157 -2.32 -6.63 -4.35
N ASN A 158 -1.28 -5.82 -4.45
CA ASN A 158 -0.01 -6.06 -3.77
C ASN A 158 -0.15 -6.08 -2.24
N LEU A 159 -0.88 -5.11 -1.67
CA LEU A 159 -1.16 -5.09 -0.23
C LEU A 159 -2.00 -6.31 0.19
N ALA A 160 -3.03 -6.67 -0.59
CA ALA A 160 -3.86 -7.84 -0.32
C ALA A 160 -3.05 -9.14 -0.33
N LEU A 161 -2.13 -9.27 -1.28
CA LEU A 161 -1.24 -10.42 -1.39
C LEU A 161 -0.30 -10.54 -0.18
N ALA A 162 0.25 -9.44 0.30
CA ALA A 162 1.10 -9.43 1.50
C ALA A 162 0.34 -9.90 2.75
N PHE A 163 -0.96 -9.53 2.87
CA PHE A 163 -1.85 -10.05 3.91
C PHE A 163 -2.12 -11.55 3.77
N GLU A 164 -2.44 -12.02 2.57
CA GLU A 164 -2.71 -13.44 2.32
C GLU A 164 -1.52 -14.34 2.66
N ARG A 165 -0.31 -13.84 2.44
CA ARG A 165 0.95 -14.56 2.66
C ARG A 165 1.56 -14.36 4.03
N ASN A 166 1.00 -13.48 4.86
CA ASN A 166 1.57 -13.07 6.14
C ASN A 166 3.02 -12.58 6.00
N GLU A 167 3.32 -11.80 4.97
CA GLU A 167 4.67 -11.33 4.67
C GLU A 167 5.11 -10.16 5.55
N TRP A 168 4.15 -9.40 6.10
CA TRP A 168 4.39 -8.22 6.92
C TRP A 168 3.64 -8.28 8.24
N GLN A 169 4.23 -7.72 9.28
CA GLN A 169 3.57 -7.44 10.54
C GLN A 169 3.12 -5.97 10.56
N TRP A 170 1.86 -5.75 10.86
CA TRP A 170 1.25 -4.43 10.84
C TRP A 170 0.86 -3.98 12.23
N GLN A 171 0.84 -2.67 12.46
CA GLN A 171 0.36 -2.09 13.72
C GLN A 171 -1.10 -2.50 13.99
N PRO A 172 -1.45 -2.88 15.22
CA PRO A 172 -2.83 -3.22 15.61
C PRO A 172 -3.68 -1.96 15.75
N ASP A 173 -4.02 -1.34 14.62
CA ASP A 173 -4.78 -0.09 14.51
C ASP A 173 -6.25 -0.40 14.19
N PRO A 174 -7.22 -0.09 15.09
CA PRO A 174 -8.63 -0.38 14.87
C PRO A 174 -9.26 0.43 13.74
N ILE A 175 -8.77 1.65 13.46
CA ILE A 175 -9.25 2.49 12.37
C ILE A 175 -8.87 1.85 11.04
N TRP A 176 -7.61 1.49 10.89
CA TRP A 176 -7.14 0.82 9.69
C TRP A 176 -7.83 -0.53 9.47
N LYS A 177 -8.01 -1.31 10.54
CA LYS A 177 -8.72 -2.58 10.44
C LYS A 177 -10.13 -2.39 9.88
N ALA A 178 -10.85 -1.37 10.37
CA ALA A 178 -12.19 -1.05 9.87
C ALA A 178 -12.18 -0.58 8.40
N GLU A 179 -11.20 0.23 7.99
CA GLU A 179 -11.02 0.63 6.59
C GLU A 179 -10.76 -0.59 5.69
N LEU A 180 -9.88 -1.54 6.10
CA LEU A 180 -9.61 -2.77 5.37
C LEU A 180 -10.84 -3.70 5.27
N GLU A 181 -11.60 -3.84 6.36
CA GLU A 181 -12.82 -4.66 6.38
C GLU A 181 -13.92 -4.11 5.47
N ALA A 182 -13.99 -2.79 5.35
CA ALA A 182 -14.96 -2.09 4.51
C ALA A 182 -14.54 -1.98 3.03
N TYR A 183 -13.27 -2.20 2.71
CA TYR A 183 -12.73 -1.95 1.38
C TYR A 183 -13.35 -2.86 0.31
N GLU A 184 -13.77 -2.27 -0.80
CA GLU A 184 -14.53 -2.95 -1.84
C GLU A 184 -13.78 -3.05 -3.16
N ARG A 185 -14.03 -4.13 -3.87
CA ARG A 185 -13.67 -4.30 -5.28
C ARG A 185 -14.93 -4.26 -6.12
N THR A 186 -15.00 -3.37 -7.07
CA THR A 186 -16.04 -3.34 -8.08
C THR A 186 -15.48 -3.66 -9.46
N VAL A 187 -16.27 -4.35 -10.29
CA VAL A 187 -15.89 -4.68 -11.66
C VAL A 187 -16.85 -3.99 -12.61
N SER A 188 -16.31 -3.16 -13.50
CA SER A 188 -17.11 -2.49 -14.52
C SER A 188 -17.77 -3.50 -15.47
N PRO A 189 -19.09 -3.55 -15.58
CA PRO A 189 -19.77 -4.48 -16.50
C PRO A 189 -19.50 -4.16 -17.97
N VAL A 190 -19.04 -2.95 -18.27
CA VAL A 190 -18.77 -2.49 -19.64
C VAL A 190 -17.33 -2.80 -20.07
N THR A 191 -16.36 -2.55 -19.18
CA THR A 191 -14.93 -2.65 -19.51
C THR A 191 -14.25 -3.89 -18.92
N GLY A 192 -14.89 -4.59 -17.98
CA GLY A 192 -14.32 -5.68 -17.19
C GLY A 192 -13.22 -5.24 -16.22
N ARG A 193 -12.91 -3.95 -16.11
CA ARG A 193 -11.84 -3.45 -15.25
C ARG A 193 -12.28 -3.43 -13.78
N SER A 194 -11.36 -3.86 -12.92
CA SER A 194 -11.52 -3.74 -11.47
C SER A 194 -11.21 -2.33 -11.00
N SER A 195 -11.97 -1.84 -10.04
CA SER A 195 -11.66 -0.66 -9.23
C SER A 195 -11.75 -1.00 -7.75
N TYR A 196 -11.00 -0.28 -6.95
CA TYR A 196 -10.86 -0.49 -5.52
C TYR A 196 -11.09 0.82 -4.78
N SER A 197 -11.97 0.83 -3.78
CA SER A 197 -12.29 2.03 -2.99
C SER A 197 -12.93 1.66 -1.66
N ALA A 198 -12.90 2.60 -0.71
CA ALA A 198 -13.83 2.56 0.41
C ALA A 198 -15.26 2.80 -0.10
N PRO A 199 -16.31 2.30 0.58
CA PRO A 199 -17.69 2.66 0.35
C PRO A 199 -17.94 4.17 0.49
N GLU A 200 -19.01 4.67 -0.11
CA GLU A 200 -19.41 6.08 0.00
C GLU A 200 -19.53 6.52 1.47
N GLY A 201 -18.87 7.62 1.82
CA GLY A 201 -18.84 8.18 3.17
C GLY A 201 -17.84 7.51 4.13
N GLN A 202 -17.02 6.59 3.64
CA GLN A 202 -15.92 6.00 4.39
C GLN A 202 -14.56 6.44 3.82
N HIS A 203 -13.50 6.23 4.60
CA HIS A 203 -12.14 6.64 4.29
C HIS A 203 -11.26 5.44 3.92
N ASP A 204 -10.21 5.67 3.11
CA ASP A 204 -9.20 4.67 2.74
C ASP A 204 -7.76 5.22 2.85
N ASP A 205 -7.60 6.36 3.53
CA ASP A 205 -6.32 7.07 3.63
C ASP A 205 -5.21 6.19 4.21
N THR A 206 -5.52 5.44 5.28
CA THR A 206 -4.55 4.56 5.92
C THR A 206 -4.25 3.32 5.09
N VAL A 207 -5.20 2.87 4.27
CA VAL A 207 -5.00 1.78 3.30
C VAL A 207 -4.03 2.23 2.20
N ILE A 208 -4.26 3.41 1.63
CA ILE A 208 -3.43 3.96 0.56
C ILE A 208 -1.99 4.22 1.04
N ALA A 209 -1.82 4.88 2.20
CA ALA A 209 -0.49 5.16 2.76
C ALA A 209 0.33 3.87 2.98
N ARG A 210 -0.30 2.82 3.52
CA ARG A 210 0.35 1.52 3.75
C ARG A 210 0.62 0.76 2.45
N ALA A 211 -0.29 0.85 1.49
CA ALA A 211 -0.08 0.27 0.17
C ALA A 211 1.12 0.92 -0.55
N LEU A 212 1.25 2.25 -0.47
CA LEU A 212 2.40 3.01 -1.00
C LEU A 212 3.70 2.63 -0.28
N MET A 213 3.68 2.51 1.05
CA MET A 213 4.83 2.09 1.85
C MET A 213 5.31 0.70 1.43
N LEU A 214 4.40 -0.27 1.32
CA LEU A 214 4.72 -1.64 0.91
C LEU A 214 5.24 -1.69 -0.53
N TRP A 215 4.62 -0.93 -1.44
CA TRP A 215 5.07 -0.80 -2.82
C TRP A 215 6.51 -0.30 -2.90
N GLN A 216 6.82 0.75 -2.12
CA GLN A 216 8.17 1.29 -2.05
C GLN A 216 9.18 0.29 -1.46
N ALA A 217 8.78 -0.46 -0.44
CA ALA A 217 9.62 -1.50 0.16
C ALA A 217 10.08 -2.54 -0.86
N GLN A 218 9.17 -3.01 -1.70
CA GLN A 218 9.47 -4.05 -2.71
C GLN A 218 10.33 -3.51 -3.85
N HIS A 219 10.07 -2.29 -4.32
CA HIS A 219 10.82 -1.68 -5.41
C HIS A 219 12.22 -1.23 -4.97
N HIS A 220 12.38 -0.83 -3.70
CA HIS A 220 13.69 -0.51 -3.15
C HIS A 220 14.58 -1.75 -3.05
N MET A 221 14.02 -2.91 -2.70
CA MET A 221 14.73 -4.19 -2.69
C MET A 221 15.21 -4.60 -4.09
N THR A 222 14.36 -4.45 -5.11
CA THR A 222 14.70 -4.82 -6.49
C THR A 222 15.87 -3.99 -7.02
N ALA A 223 15.89 -2.68 -6.75
CA ALA A 223 16.98 -1.80 -7.16
C ALA A 223 18.33 -2.17 -6.53
N LEU A 224 18.35 -2.73 -5.31
CA LEU A 224 19.57 -3.18 -4.65
C LEU A 224 20.13 -4.50 -5.23
N VAL A 225 19.25 -5.37 -5.74
CA VAL A 225 19.66 -6.67 -6.34
C VAL A 225 20.27 -6.46 -7.72
N ASP A 226 19.82 -5.47 -8.49
CA ASP A 226 20.35 -5.17 -9.83
C ASP A 226 21.74 -4.54 -9.81
N PHE A 227 22.25 -4.11 -8.65
CA PHE A 227 23.58 -3.54 -8.46
C PHE A 227 24.57 -4.46 -7.72
N ALA A 228 24.18 -5.68 -7.36
CA ALA A 228 25.00 -6.68 -6.69
C ALA A 228 25.45 -7.79 -7.65
#